data_239eba4029e5b420b314f96ee94e6964
#
_entry.id   239eba4029e5b420b314f96ee94e6964
#
_cell.length_a   1.000
_cell.length_b   1.000
_cell.length_c   1.000
_cell.angle_alpha   90.00
_cell.angle_beta   90.00
_cell.angle_gamma   90.00
#
_symmetry.space_group_name_H-M   'P 1'
#
loop_
_entity.id
_entity.type
_entity.pdbx_description
1 polymer ?
#
loop_
_entity_poly.entity_id
_entity_poly.type
_entity_poly.pdbx_seq_one_letter_code
_entity_poly.pdbx_strand_id
1 'polypeptide(L)'
;MSETVLSQLASMRTPSLGEPSTARLDAALQELPLIAILRGLTADDAEQIVQALYDEGFRIAEVPLNSPNALETIARLVRRFGEHMVIGAGTVTDVESVRRLAATGASLCVSPNADALVIAAAVEMGLAPVPGYLTPTEAFTAVAAGARHLKLFPAAGRESDLAALRAVLPPSVKLVAVGGGRPTDLATLLAAGADAVGIGSNLYRPGDDAAKVRQRARAWSAAWQAARTPPLVEACWNPQASVGEGPVLRSGSGAISWLDPVQRRLLTWSGTKGEGTDLKLDEAVYSLVTMPAGVPGDLRPGMLVGALEGCVGIIDERTGVIDRRAPARLDSGCRFNDMTVDSLGGLWIGAMHKGLLAGRGALYYAASVHVTPRRVSGGLGVPNGMAFDLDERTLFMIDTLSRHLLAFPVDVARGWIGPPTIVTDFLDMPGKPDGMTIMPDGSMWVAMWGSGRVLRVGRHGAIEQEVRLPLQHASSVCAGAQGELFVTTSRARQTDAQLAETPGAGALWRIRTG
;
A
#
# COMPACT_ATOMS: atom_id res chain seq x y z
N MET A 1 25.39 14.76 11.37
CA MET A 1 25.40 13.41 10.78
C MET A 1 26.28 12.54 11.66
N SER A 2 25.71 11.54 12.35
CA SER A 2 26.45 10.72 13.32
C SER A 2 27.36 9.72 12.60
N GLU A 3 28.52 9.41 13.21
CA GLU A 3 29.48 8.40 12.70
C GLU A 3 28.87 7.03 12.40
N THR A 4 27.73 6.71 13.00
CA THR A 4 26.99 5.46 12.76
C THR A 4 26.39 5.38 11.33
N VAL A 5 25.96 6.50 10.73
CA VAL A 5 25.42 6.54 9.36
C VAL A 5 26.53 6.41 8.33
N LEU A 6 27.71 6.96 8.62
CA LEU A 6 28.88 6.81 7.74
C LEU A 6 29.48 5.40 7.78
N SER A 7 29.38 4.70 8.91
CA SER A 7 29.83 3.31 9.04
C SER A 7 28.91 2.32 8.32
N GLN A 8 27.61 2.59 8.25
CA GLN A 8 26.66 1.74 7.50
C GLN A 8 26.78 1.93 5.98
N LEU A 9 27.14 3.12 5.49
CA LEU A 9 27.42 3.36 4.07
C LEU A 9 28.75 2.74 3.59
N ALA A 10 29.72 2.54 4.50
CA ALA A 10 31.00 1.93 4.19
C ALA A 10 30.97 0.39 4.11
N SER A 11 29.88 -0.26 4.54
CA SER A 11 29.71 -1.74 4.49
C SER A 11 29.01 -2.24 3.23
N MET A 12 28.57 -1.38 2.33
CA MET A 12 28.02 -1.80 1.03
C MET A 12 29.17 -2.25 0.11
N ARG A 13 29.47 -3.53 0.12
CA ARG A 13 30.41 -4.14 -0.83
C ARG A 13 29.82 -4.07 -2.24
N THR A 14 30.36 -3.23 -3.09
CA THR A 14 30.14 -3.31 -4.55
C THR A 14 30.72 -4.64 -5.04
N PRO A 15 29.95 -5.53 -5.73
CA PRO A 15 30.49 -6.76 -6.28
C PRO A 15 31.61 -6.48 -7.27
N SER A 16 32.79 -7.10 -7.09
CA SER A 16 33.94 -6.88 -7.99
C SER A 16 33.80 -7.76 -9.25
N LEU A 17 34.25 -7.26 -10.41
CA LEU A 17 34.22 -7.97 -11.71
C LEU A 17 35.01 -9.32 -11.70
N GLY A 18 35.74 -9.64 -10.63
CA GLY A 18 36.49 -10.90 -10.47
C GLY A 18 35.75 -11.96 -9.66
N GLU A 19 34.57 -11.67 -9.12
CA GLU A 19 33.80 -12.65 -8.35
C GLU A 19 32.94 -13.57 -9.26
N PRO A 20 32.70 -14.86 -8.87
CA PRO A 20 31.78 -15.73 -9.60
C PRO A 20 30.38 -15.10 -9.73
N SER A 21 29.75 -15.23 -10.90
CA SER A 21 28.44 -14.61 -11.17
C SER A 21 27.35 -15.02 -10.16
N THR A 22 27.42 -16.23 -9.62
CA THR A 22 26.52 -16.71 -8.56
C THR A 22 26.71 -15.93 -7.25
N ALA A 23 27.97 -15.64 -6.86
CA ALA A 23 28.25 -14.85 -5.65
C ALA A 23 27.80 -13.39 -5.82
N ARG A 24 27.99 -12.82 -7.02
CA ARG A 24 27.47 -11.49 -7.35
C ARG A 24 25.94 -11.43 -7.29
N LEU A 25 25.25 -12.47 -7.78
CA LEU A 25 23.81 -12.58 -7.70
C LEU A 25 23.34 -12.68 -6.23
N ASP A 26 24.02 -13.52 -5.41
CA ASP A 26 23.72 -13.63 -3.98
C ASP A 26 23.88 -12.29 -3.25
N ALA A 27 24.94 -11.54 -3.52
CA ALA A 27 25.20 -10.24 -2.92
C ALA A 27 24.11 -9.21 -3.33
N ALA A 28 23.75 -9.17 -4.60
CA ALA A 28 22.70 -8.29 -5.10
C ALA A 28 21.31 -8.61 -4.49
N LEU A 29 21.00 -9.90 -4.31
CA LEU A 29 19.76 -10.35 -3.65
C LEU A 29 19.72 -10.02 -2.16
N GLN A 30 20.86 -9.93 -1.48
CA GLN A 30 20.94 -9.49 -0.08
C GLN A 30 20.63 -8.00 0.08
N GLU A 31 21.02 -7.16 -0.89
CA GLU A 31 20.68 -5.73 -0.88
C GLU A 31 19.19 -5.51 -1.13
N LEU A 32 18.69 -6.05 -2.25
CA LEU A 32 17.29 -5.96 -2.65
C LEU A 32 16.89 -7.24 -3.41
N PRO A 33 16.06 -8.13 -2.83
CA PRO A 33 15.75 -9.44 -3.42
C PRO A 33 14.71 -9.33 -4.55
N LEU A 34 14.94 -8.39 -5.47
CA LEU A 34 14.04 -8.12 -6.59
C LEU A 34 14.80 -8.21 -7.91
N ILE A 35 14.24 -8.98 -8.86
CA ILE A 35 14.78 -9.16 -10.20
C ILE A 35 13.87 -8.46 -11.21
N ALA A 36 14.39 -7.46 -11.92
CA ALA A 36 13.65 -6.75 -12.95
C ALA A 36 13.61 -7.56 -14.26
N ILE A 37 12.42 -7.90 -14.76
CA ILE A 37 12.19 -8.62 -16.02
C ILE A 37 11.70 -7.61 -17.07
N LEU A 38 12.58 -7.24 -18.00
CA LEU A 38 12.38 -6.15 -18.96
C LEU A 38 11.97 -6.66 -20.34
N ARG A 39 10.85 -7.36 -20.43
CA ARG A 39 10.35 -7.95 -21.68
C ARG A 39 9.92 -6.88 -22.68
N GLY A 40 10.50 -6.95 -23.87
CA GLY A 40 10.23 -6.00 -24.96
C GLY A 40 10.98 -4.68 -24.82
N LEU A 41 12.00 -4.61 -23.95
CA LEU A 41 12.88 -3.45 -23.84
C LEU A 41 13.64 -3.23 -25.15
N THR A 42 13.63 -1.99 -25.63
CA THR A 42 14.39 -1.58 -26.82
C THR A 42 15.78 -1.06 -26.43
N ALA A 43 16.72 -1.08 -27.37
CA ALA A 43 18.07 -0.55 -27.14
C ALA A 43 18.07 0.96 -26.82
N ASP A 44 17.12 1.71 -27.39
CA ASP A 44 17.01 3.15 -27.23
C ASP A 44 16.55 3.54 -25.82
N ASP A 45 15.63 2.78 -25.23
CA ASP A 45 15.08 3.05 -23.90
C ASP A 45 15.90 2.40 -22.77
N ALA A 46 16.78 1.44 -23.11
CA ALA A 46 17.39 0.54 -22.14
C ALA A 46 18.14 1.26 -21.02
N GLU A 47 18.99 2.24 -21.34
CA GLU A 47 19.80 2.92 -20.32
C GLU A 47 18.96 3.77 -19.37
N GLN A 48 17.98 4.51 -19.89
CA GLN A 48 17.12 5.36 -19.04
C GLN A 48 16.20 4.52 -18.14
N ILE A 49 15.69 3.39 -18.64
CA ILE A 49 14.86 2.47 -17.84
C ILE A 49 15.70 1.81 -16.74
N VAL A 50 16.88 1.27 -17.06
CA VAL A 50 17.75 0.61 -16.07
C VAL A 50 18.32 1.63 -15.08
N GLN A 51 18.63 2.87 -15.50
CA GLN A 51 19.02 3.94 -14.58
C GLN A 51 17.89 4.24 -13.57
N ALA A 52 16.63 4.30 -14.03
CA ALA A 52 15.50 4.51 -13.13
C ALA A 52 15.34 3.37 -12.09
N LEU A 53 15.60 2.13 -12.49
CA LEU A 53 15.60 0.97 -11.59
C LEU A 53 16.78 1.03 -10.60
N TYR A 54 17.97 1.34 -11.08
CA TYR A 54 19.17 1.46 -10.25
C TYR A 54 19.02 2.54 -9.16
N ASP A 55 18.46 3.69 -9.52
CA ASP A 55 18.20 4.81 -8.59
C ASP A 55 17.22 4.41 -7.47
N GLU A 56 16.28 3.50 -7.75
CA GLU A 56 15.32 2.98 -6.76
C GLU A 56 15.83 1.71 -6.05
N GLY A 57 17.12 1.38 -6.20
CA GLY A 57 17.79 0.32 -5.45
C GLY A 57 17.88 -1.05 -6.14
N PHE A 58 17.32 -1.23 -7.33
CA PHE A 58 17.45 -2.50 -8.06
C PHE A 58 18.91 -2.76 -8.46
N ARG A 59 19.31 -4.02 -8.28
CA ARG A 59 20.69 -4.48 -8.60
C ARG A 59 20.71 -5.62 -9.60
N ILE A 60 19.55 -6.11 -10.03
CA ILE A 60 19.43 -7.26 -10.92
C ILE A 60 18.41 -6.95 -12.00
N ALA A 61 18.79 -7.14 -13.27
CA ALA A 61 17.89 -6.98 -14.40
C ALA A 61 18.18 -8.04 -15.49
N GLU A 62 17.10 -8.59 -16.06
CA GLU A 62 17.17 -9.45 -17.23
C GLU A 62 16.37 -8.89 -18.40
N VAL A 63 16.90 -9.02 -19.60
CA VAL A 63 16.20 -8.74 -20.85
C VAL A 63 15.88 -10.08 -21.53
N PRO A 64 14.58 -10.48 -21.63
CA PRO A 64 14.23 -11.71 -22.30
C PRO A 64 14.69 -11.74 -23.76
N LEU A 65 15.25 -12.87 -24.22
CA LEU A 65 15.80 -13.00 -25.59
C LEU A 65 14.76 -12.83 -26.70
N ASN A 66 13.48 -12.89 -26.39
CA ASN A 66 12.40 -12.56 -27.31
C ASN A 66 12.05 -11.05 -27.35
N SER A 67 12.89 -10.18 -26.75
CA SER A 67 12.85 -8.72 -26.93
C SER A 67 13.61 -8.31 -28.20
N PRO A 68 13.28 -7.13 -28.78
CA PRO A 68 14.02 -6.63 -29.96
C PRO A 68 15.51 -6.47 -29.66
N ASN A 69 16.39 -7.03 -30.52
CA ASN A 69 17.86 -6.93 -30.42
C ASN A 69 18.42 -7.19 -29.00
N ALA A 70 17.84 -8.17 -28.28
CA ALA A 70 18.08 -8.41 -26.86
C ALA A 70 19.57 -8.53 -26.51
N LEU A 71 20.38 -9.27 -27.27
CA LEU A 71 21.82 -9.44 -27.00
C LEU A 71 22.62 -8.13 -27.12
N GLU A 72 22.29 -7.28 -28.09
CA GLU A 72 22.89 -5.96 -28.24
C GLU A 72 22.54 -5.05 -27.05
N THR A 73 21.26 -5.04 -26.69
CA THR A 73 20.74 -4.31 -25.51
C THR A 73 21.45 -4.77 -24.25
N ILE A 74 21.58 -6.10 -24.03
CA ILE A 74 22.29 -6.66 -22.87
C ILE A 74 23.76 -6.23 -22.87
N ALA A 75 24.47 -6.35 -24.01
CA ALA A 75 25.88 -5.93 -24.09
C ALA A 75 26.06 -4.43 -23.77
N ARG A 76 25.15 -3.57 -24.19
CA ARG A 76 25.13 -2.15 -23.87
C ARG A 76 24.91 -1.92 -22.37
N LEU A 77 23.92 -2.60 -21.78
CA LEU A 77 23.64 -2.51 -20.35
C LEU A 77 24.79 -3.04 -19.49
N VAL A 78 25.46 -4.13 -19.88
CA VAL A 78 26.65 -4.66 -19.20
C VAL A 78 27.78 -3.64 -19.21
N ARG A 79 28.06 -3.00 -20.34
CA ARG A 79 29.10 -1.95 -20.39
C ARG A 79 28.79 -0.75 -19.48
N ARG A 80 27.52 -0.40 -19.33
CA ARG A 80 27.11 0.78 -18.56
C ARG A 80 26.92 0.50 -17.07
N PHE A 81 26.32 -0.66 -16.73
CA PHE A 81 25.88 -0.98 -15.37
C PHE A 81 26.52 -2.24 -14.77
N GLY A 82 27.28 -3.02 -15.55
CA GLY A 82 27.75 -4.33 -15.15
C GLY A 82 28.70 -4.34 -13.94
N GLU A 83 29.31 -3.22 -13.59
CA GLU A 83 30.08 -3.07 -12.34
C GLU A 83 29.19 -3.01 -11.10
N HIS A 84 27.99 -2.47 -11.24
CA HIS A 84 27.07 -2.17 -10.12
C HIS A 84 25.79 -3.02 -10.10
N MET A 85 25.51 -3.71 -11.21
CA MET A 85 24.32 -4.53 -11.36
C MET A 85 24.65 -5.89 -11.98
N VAL A 86 23.86 -6.90 -11.63
CA VAL A 86 23.83 -8.20 -12.30
C VAL A 86 22.89 -8.09 -13.50
N ILE A 87 23.46 -8.07 -14.69
CA ILE A 87 22.70 -7.96 -15.96
C ILE A 87 22.75 -9.28 -16.70
N GLY A 88 21.62 -9.70 -17.29
CA GLY A 88 21.59 -10.89 -18.09
C GLY A 88 20.37 -11.04 -18.99
N ALA A 89 20.12 -12.27 -19.41
CA ALA A 89 19.00 -12.61 -20.29
C ALA A 89 17.96 -13.48 -19.58
N GLY A 90 16.69 -13.26 -19.96
CA GLY A 90 15.60 -14.21 -19.73
C GLY A 90 15.23 -14.99 -21.00
N THR A 91 14.40 -16.01 -20.81
CA THR A 91 13.91 -16.85 -21.92
C THR A 91 15.04 -17.54 -22.69
N VAL A 92 16.10 -17.97 -21.98
CA VAL A 92 17.20 -18.74 -22.56
C VAL A 92 16.81 -20.22 -22.56
N THR A 93 16.70 -20.84 -23.76
CA THR A 93 16.12 -22.18 -23.92
C THR A 93 17.03 -23.17 -24.65
N ASP A 94 18.23 -22.74 -25.05
CA ASP A 94 19.20 -23.59 -25.76
C ASP A 94 20.65 -23.18 -25.45
N VAL A 95 21.58 -24.11 -25.67
CA VAL A 95 23.02 -23.94 -25.37
C VAL A 95 23.68 -22.87 -26.25
N GLU A 96 23.24 -22.70 -27.50
CA GLU A 96 23.78 -21.68 -28.39
C GLU A 96 23.44 -20.27 -27.90
N SER A 97 22.20 -20.09 -27.41
CA SER A 97 21.79 -18.86 -26.74
C SER A 97 22.62 -18.55 -25.51
N VAL A 98 23.00 -19.58 -24.71
CA VAL A 98 23.92 -19.41 -23.56
C VAL A 98 25.29 -18.89 -24.03
N ARG A 99 25.89 -19.48 -25.09
CA ARG A 99 27.19 -19.03 -25.64
C ARG A 99 27.14 -17.57 -26.10
N ARG A 100 26.09 -17.22 -26.83
CA ARG A 100 25.89 -15.85 -27.32
C ARG A 100 25.69 -14.86 -26.17
N LEU A 101 24.97 -15.27 -25.12
CA LEU A 101 24.77 -14.47 -23.92
C LEU A 101 26.12 -14.25 -23.18
N ALA A 102 26.90 -15.30 -22.97
CA ALA A 102 28.21 -15.18 -22.30
C ALA A 102 29.15 -14.22 -23.05
N ALA A 103 29.14 -14.23 -24.39
CA ALA A 103 29.93 -13.31 -25.21
C ALA A 103 29.56 -11.83 -25.02
N THR A 104 28.41 -11.48 -24.45
CA THR A 104 28.04 -10.10 -24.11
C THR A 104 28.67 -9.58 -22.81
N GLY A 105 29.30 -10.45 -22.01
CA GLY A 105 29.79 -10.16 -20.66
C GLY A 105 28.69 -10.19 -19.58
N ALA A 106 27.51 -10.71 -19.92
CA ALA A 106 26.42 -10.88 -18.95
C ALA A 106 26.81 -11.83 -17.80
N SER A 107 26.08 -11.73 -16.68
CA SER A 107 26.31 -12.57 -15.48
C SER A 107 25.11 -13.46 -15.14
N LEU A 108 23.93 -13.24 -15.72
CA LEU A 108 22.68 -13.89 -15.35
C LEU A 108 22.06 -14.61 -16.56
N CYS A 109 21.65 -15.88 -16.36
CA CYS A 109 20.97 -16.70 -17.38
C CYS A 109 19.65 -17.25 -16.81
N VAL A 110 18.51 -16.65 -17.18
CA VAL A 110 17.18 -17.05 -16.70
C VAL A 110 16.45 -17.85 -17.80
N SER A 111 15.97 -19.05 -17.43
CA SER A 111 15.23 -19.94 -18.32
C SER A 111 13.78 -20.09 -17.90
N PRO A 112 12.84 -20.37 -18.81
CA PRO A 112 11.46 -20.66 -18.46
C PRO A 112 11.26 -22.08 -17.90
N ASN A 113 12.20 -22.98 -18.12
CA ASN A 113 12.17 -24.41 -17.82
C ASN A 113 13.50 -24.90 -17.21
N ALA A 114 13.52 -26.13 -16.74
CA ALA A 114 14.68 -26.79 -16.13
C ALA A 114 15.37 -27.74 -17.15
N ASP A 115 16.03 -27.17 -18.17
CA ASP A 115 16.85 -27.94 -19.11
C ASP A 115 18.27 -28.13 -18.56
N ALA A 116 18.65 -29.38 -18.30
CA ALA A 116 19.95 -29.72 -17.68
C ALA A 116 21.15 -29.29 -18.55
N LEU A 117 21.03 -29.35 -19.89
CA LEU A 117 22.12 -28.95 -20.79
C LEU A 117 22.31 -27.44 -20.80
N VAL A 118 21.21 -26.68 -20.81
CA VAL A 118 21.24 -25.21 -20.72
C VAL A 118 21.84 -24.77 -19.39
N ILE A 119 21.45 -25.39 -18.29
CA ILE A 119 21.94 -25.09 -16.93
C ILE A 119 23.46 -25.39 -16.85
N ALA A 120 23.88 -26.58 -17.27
CA ALA A 120 25.30 -26.98 -17.25
C ALA A 120 26.16 -26.04 -18.10
N ALA A 121 25.72 -25.69 -19.32
CA ALA A 121 26.41 -24.75 -20.17
C ALA A 121 26.52 -23.35 -19.54
N ALA A 122 25.48 -22.85 -18.86
CA ALA A 122 25.52 -21.58 -18.16
C ALA A 122 26.54 -21.58 -17.01
N VAL A 123 26.58 -22.65 -16.21
CA VAL A 123 27.58 -22.84 -15.15
C VAL A 123 29.00 -22.89 -15.71
N GLU A 124 29.23 -23.69 -16.78
CA GLU A 124 30.54 -23.82 -17.44
C GLU A 124 31.04 -22.48 -17.97
N MET A 125 30.16 -21.62 -18.47
CA MET A 125 30.48 -20.30 -19.00
C MET A 125 30.52 -19.19 -17.94
N GLY A 126 30.41 -19.55 -16.65
CA GLY A 126 30.49 -18.60 -15.56
C GLY A 126 29.27 -17.71 -15.36
N LEU A 127 28.13 -18.04 -15.98
CA LEU A 127 26.85 -17.38 -15.76
C LEU A 127 26.15 -17.95 -14.53
N ALA A 128 25.33 -17.15 -13.84
CA ALA A 128 24.42 -17.62 -12.79
C ALA A 128 23.10 -18.11 -13.41
N PRO A 129 22.84 -19.45 -13.46
CA PRO A 129 21.59 -19.96 -13.99
C PRO A 129 20.43 -19.78 -12.98
N VAL A 130 19.27 -19.35 -13.49
CA VAL A 130 18.00 -19.28 -12.75
C VAL A 130 16.90 -19.98 -13.57
N PRO A 131 16.93 -21.33 -13.61
CA PRO A 131 15.96 -22.11 -14.37
C PRO A 131 14.58 -22.09 -13.75
N GLY A 132 13.56 -22.11 -14.61
CA GLY A 132 12.16 -22.24 -14.24
C GLY A 132 11.79 -23.66 -13.86
N TYR A 133 10.95 -23.82 -12.83
CA TYR A 133 10.34 -25.07 -12.41
C TYR A 133 8.88 -24.88 -12.01
N LEU A 134 8.11 -25.95 -12.04
CA LEU A 134 6.76 -26.04 -11.51
C LEU A 134 6.56 -27.27 -10.64
N THR A 135 7.38 -28.31 -10.81
CA THR A 135 7.30 -29.57 -10.08
C THR A 135 8.57 -29.83 -9.28
N PRO A 136 8.51 -30.63 -8.19
CA PRO A 136 9.71 -31.04 -7.44
C PRO A 136 10.76 -31.74 -8.33
N THR A 137 10.35 -32.57 -9.29
CA THR A 137 11.28 -33.26 -10.19
C THR A 137 12.11 -32.29 -11.00
N GLU A 138 11.50 -31.24 -11.57
CA GLU A 138 12.20 -30.19 -12.30
C GLU A 138 13.17 -29.42 -11.40
N ALA A 139 12.77 -29.10 -10.17
CA ALA A 139 13.62 -28.41 -9.21
C ALA A 139 14.87 -29.23 -8.87
N PHE A 140 14.72 -30.53 -8.55
CA PHE A 140 15.86 -31.41 -8.25
C PHE A 140 16.73 -31.68 -9.49
N THR A 141 16.16 -31.76 -10.69
CA THR A 141 16.90 -31.84 -11.95
C THR A 141 17.79 -30.60 -12.16
N ALA A 142 17.24 -29.42 -11.91
CA ALA A 142 17.99 -28.17 -12.01
C ALA A 142 19.14 -28.09 -11.01
N VAL A 143 18.90 -28.48 -9.75
CA VAL A 143 19.95 -28.53 -8.73
C VAL A 143 21.06 -29.52 -9.10
N ALA A 144 20.71 -30.72 -9.60
CA ALA A 144 21.66 -31.73 -10.05
C ALA A 144 22.51 -31.24 -11.24
N ALA A 145 21.95 -30.39 -12.11
CA ALA A 145 22.66 -29.75 -13.22
C ALA A 145 23.54 -28.55 -12.79
N GLY A 146 23.54 -28.16 -11.51
CA GLY A 146 24.40 -27.12 -10.95
C GLY A 146 23.73 -25.79 -10.61
N ALA A 147 22.40 -25.65 -10.81
CA ALA A 147 21.68 -24.44 -10.44
C ALA A 147 21.63 -24.27 -8.91
N ARG A 148 21.85 -23.04 -8.43
CA ARG A 148 21.69 -22.66 -7.02
C ARG A 148 20.53 -21.70 -6.79
N HIS A 149 19.99 -21.14 -7.86
CA HIS A 149 18.81 -20.28 -7.87
C HIS A 149 17.75 -20.92 -8.74
N LEU A 150 16.56 -21.12 -8.23
CA LEU A 150 15.45 -21.76 -8.95
C LEU A 150 14.26 -20.80 -9.04
N LYS A 151 13.62 -20.74 -10.19
CA LYS A 151 12.49 -19.86 -10.45
C LYS A 151 11.17 -20.61 -10.47
N LEU A 152 10.34 -20.48 -9.42
CA LEU A 152 8.94 -20.93 -9.48
C LEU A 152 8.17 -20.05 -10.47
N PHE A 153 7.65 -20.63 -11.56
CA PHE A 153 6.94 -19.89 -12.59
C PHE A 153 5.78 -20.71 -13.20
N PRO A 154 4.52 -20.20 -13.17
CA PRO A 154 4.06 -18.99 -12.49
C PRO A 154 3.92 -19.19 -10.96
N ALA A 155 4.21 -18.14 -10.16
CA ALA A 155 4.19 -18.22 -8.70
C ALA A 155 2.88 -17.70 -8.06
N ALA A 156 2.07 -16.93 -8.76
CA ALA A 156 0.83 -16.38 -8.22
C ALA A 156 -0.12 -17.48 -7.70
N GLY A 157 -0.52 -17.38 -6.42
CA GLY A 157 -1.39 -18.36 -5.76
C GLY A 157 -0.72 -19.71 -5.44
N ARG A 158 0.63 -19.76 -5.44
CA ARG A 158 1.41 -20.98 -5.19
C ARG A 158 2.35 -20.87 -3.99
N GLU A 159 1.96 -20.10 -3.00
CA GLU A 159 2.72 -19.90 -1.76
C GLU A 159 2.92 -21.22 -1.02
N SER A 160 1.92 -22.14 -1.06
CA SER A 160 2.00 -23.47 -0.48
C SER A 160 3.03 -24.36 -1.19
N ASP A 161 3.15 -24.25 -2.53
CA ASP A 161 4.13 -25.02 -3.31
C ASP A 161 5.56 -24.54 -2.98
N LEU A 162 5.73 -23.22 -2.80
CA LEU A 162 6.98 -22.61 -2.39
C LEU A 162 7.42 -23.12 -1.01
N ALA A 163 6.51 -23.08 -0.02
CA ALA A 163 6.77 -23.57 1.34
C ALA A 163 7.09 -25.07 1.37
N ALA A 164 6.35 -25.88 0.61
CA ALA A 164 6.60 -27.32 0.51
C ALA A 164 7.98 -27.63 -0.08
N LEU A 165 8.38 -26.90 -1.12
CA LEU A 165 9.69 -27.10 -1.76
C LEU A 165 10.84 -26.60 -0.89
N ARG A 166 10.65 -25.49 -0.17
CA ARG A 166 11.64 -24.98 0.79
C ARG A 166 11.96 -25.99 1.88
N ALA A 167 10.98 -26.81 2.31
CA ALA A 167 11.17 -27.83 3.34
C ALA A 167 12.08 -29.00 2.92
N VAL A 168 12.21 -29.26 1.61
CA VAL A 168 12.94 -30.43 1.08
C VAL A 168 14.21 -30.07 0.31
N LEU A 169 14.36 -28.81 -0.14
CA LEU A 169 15.57 -28.36 -0.82
C LEU A 169 16.67 -27.95 0.18
N PRO A 170 17.96 -28.12 -0.21
CA PRO A 170 19.07 -27.63 0.61
C PRO A 170 18.93 -26.11 0.89
N PRO A 171 19.28 -25.62 2.10
CA PRO A 171 19.24 -24.20 2.44
C PRO A 171 20.10 -23.31 1.53
N SER A 172 21.11 -23.88 0.89
CA SER A 172 21.97 -23.18 -0.08
C SER A 172 21.30 -22.91 -1.42
N VAL A 173 20.15 -23.55 -1.71
CA VAL A 173 19.37 -23.31 -2.93
C VAL A 173 18.41 -22.16 -2.68
N LYS A 174 18.46 -21.13 -3.52
CA LYS A 174 17.60 -19.95 -3.46
C LYS A 174 16.37 -20.10 -4.32
N LEU A 175 15.20 -19.72 -3.79
CA LEU A 175 13.91 -19.79 -4.49
C LEU A 175 13.47 -18.39 -4.92
N VAL A 176 13.22 -18.22 -6.21
CA VAL A 176 12.76 -16.97 -6.82
C VAL A 176 11.31 -17.15 -7.24
N ALA A 177 10.39 -16.36 -6.67
CA ALA A 177 8.98 -16.37 -7.08
C ALA A 177 8.79 -15.42 -8.29
N VAL A 178 8.24 -15.92 -9.40
CA VAL A 178 8.06 -15.14 -10.63
C VAL A 178 6.67 -15.32 -11.22
N GLY A 179 6.03 -14.23 -11.61
CA GLY A 179 4.74 -14.21 -12.31
C GLY A 179 3.58 -13.77 -11.44
N GLY A 180 2.97 -12.63 -11.80
CA GLY A 180 1.72 -12.12 -11.22
C GLY A 180 1.83 -11.39 -9.89
N GLY A 181 3.02 -11.31 -9.26
CA GLY A 181 3.18 -10.67 -7.95
C GLY A 181 2.96 -9.15 -7.96
N ARG A 182 2.43 -8.63 -6.85
CA ARG A 182 2.27 -7.20 -6.56
C ARG A 182 3.17 -6.83 -5.37
N PRO A 183 3.51 -5.54 -5.15
CA PRO A 183 4.26 -5.12 -3.97
C PRO A 183 3.68 -5.64 -2.64
N THR A 184 2.35 -5.69 -2.51
CA THR A 184 1.64 -6.22 -1.34
C THR A 184 1.81 -7.72 -1.11
N ASP A 185 2.18 -8.48 -2.13
CA ASP A 185 2.36 -9.94 -2.04
C ASP A 185 3.78 -10.31 -1.58
N LEU A 186 4.71 -9.34 -1.58
CA LEU A 186 6.13 -9.56 -1.29
C LEU A 186 6.36 -10.21 0.09
N ALA A 187 5.78 -9.64 1.13
CA ALA A 187 5.93 -10.17 2.49
C ALA A 187 5.40 -11.62 2.61
N THR A 188 4.28 -11.92 1.94
CA THR A 188 3.67 -13.27 1.93
C THR A 188 4.56 -14.26 1.17
N LEU A 189 5.13 -13.89 0.03
CA LEU A 189 6.04 -14.73 -0.75
C LEU A 189 7.34 -15.02 0.03
N LEU A 190 7.91 -14.00 0.69
CA LEU A 190 9.11 -14.19 1.53
C LEU A 190 8.81 -15.08 2.74
N ALA A 191 7.66 -14.90 3.41
CA ALA A 191 7.22 -15.75 4.52
C ALA A 191 6.97 -17.21 4.07
N ALA A 192 6.56 -17.43 2.82
CA ALA A 192 6.40 -18.76 2.22
C ALA A 192 7.73 -19.42 1.83
N GLY A 193 8.85 -18.71 1.98
CA GLY A 193 10.19 -19.26 1.72
C GLY A 193 10.82 -18.84 0.40
N ALA A 194 10.30 -17.82 -0.28
CA ALA A 194 11.01 -17.16 -1.38
C ALA A 194 12.23 -16.41 -0.85
N ASP A 195 13.36 -16.53 -1.52
CA ASP A 195 14.55 -15.73 -1.27
C ASP A 195 14.54 -14.45 -2.12
N ALA A 196 13.75 -14.42 -3.21
CA ALA A 196 13.64 -13.29 -4.12
C ALA A 196 12.34 -13.31 -4.93
N VAL A 197 12.01 -12.17 -5.55
CA VAL A 197 10.85 -12.02 -6.45
C VAL A 197 11.29 -11.44 -7.79
N GLY A 198 10.90 -12.10 -8.90
CA GLY A 198 11.07 -11.58 -10.26
C GLY A 198 9.82 -10.89 -10.76
N ILE A 199 9.97 -9.64 -11.22
CA ILE A 199 8.88 -8.73 -11.51
C ILE A 199 8.88 -8.37 -13.00
N GLY A 200 7.83 -8.76 -13.72
CA GLY A 200 7.62 -8.47 -15.15
C GLY A 200 6.71 -7.27 -15.38
N SER A 201 5.50 -7.51 -15.90
CA SER A 201 4.56 -6.48 -16.34
C SER A 201 4.09 -5.51 -15.25
N ASN A 202 4.22 -5.87 -13.97
CA ASN A 202 3.96 -5.00 -12.83
C ASN A 202 5.13 -4.04 -12.50
N LEU A 203 6.25 -4.15 -13.23
CA LEU A 203 7.37 -3.22 -13.16
C LEU A 203 7.57 -2.48 -14.49
N TYR A 204 7.65 -3.23 -15.61
CA TYR A 204 7.90 -2.68 -16.93
C TYR A 204 6.97 -3.30 -17.98
N ARG A 205 6.44 -2.48 -18.87
CA ARG A 205 5.71 -2.87 -20.09
C ARG A 205 6.31 -2.17 -21.29
N PRO A 206 6.35 -2.78 -22.47
CA PRO A 206 6.82 -2.12 -23.68
C PRO A 206 6.14 -0.76 -23.89
N GLY A 207 6.94 0.29 -24.13
CA GLY A 207 6.46 1.67 -24.28
C GLY A 207 6.28 2.45 -22.96
N ASP A 208 6.56 1.86 -21.80
CA ASP A 208 6.63 2.63 -20.54
C ASP A 208 7.88 3.52 -20.54
N ASP A 209 7.72 4.76 -20.09
CA ASP A 209 8.82 5.69 -19.85
C ASP A 209 9.52 5.44 -18.50
N ALA A 210 10.69 6.05 -18.32
CA ALA A 210 11.50 5.92 -17.11
C ALA A 210 10.76 6.42 -15.85
N ALA A 211 9.84 7.39 -15.96
CA ALA A 211 9.08 7.93 -14.83
C ALA A 211 8.09 6.90 -14.29
N LYS A 212 7.35 6.21 -15.16
CA LYS A 212 6.44 5.13 -14.78
C LYS A 212 7.17 3.95 -14.15
N VAL A 213 8.32 3.56 -14.75
CA VAL A 213 9.12 2.46 -14.22
C VAL A 213 9.68 2.82 -12.84
N ARG A 214 10.19 4.04 -12.67
CA ARG A 214 10.66 4.57 -11.38
C ARG A 214 9.56 4.50 -10.31
N GLN A 215 8.34 4.95 -10.65
CA GLN A 215 7.21 4.91 -9.73
C GLN A 215 6.93 3.49 -9.24
N ARG A 216 6.87 2.51 -10.16
CA ARG A 216 6.62 1.10 -9.80
C ARG A 216 7.79 0.49 -9.04
N ALA A 217 9.02 0.78 -9.43
CA ALA A 217 10.22 0.32 -8.73
C ALA A 217 10.25 0.80 -7.28
N ARG A 218 9.90 2.08 -7.05
CA ARG A 218 9.79 2.66 -5.70
C ARG A 218 8.76 1.93 -4.84
N ALA A 219 7.60 1.56 -5.40
CA ALA A 219 6.60 0.78 -4.67
C ALA A 219 7.12 -0.60 -4.22
N TRP A 220 7.89 -1.28 -5.06
CA TRP A 220 8.53 -2.56 -4.73
C TRP A 220 9.63 -2.40 -3.68
N SER A 221 10.47 -1.37 -3.78
CA SER A 221 11.53 -1.08 -2.80
C SER A 221 10.94 -0.71 -1.43
N ALA A 222 9.85 0.07 -1.42
CA ALA A 222 9.11 0.39 -0.20
C ALA A 222 8.49 -0.87 0.45
N ALA A 223 7.91 -1.77 -0.37
CA ALA A 223 7.38 -3.04 0.12
C ALA A 223 8.46 -3.94 0.75
N TRP A 224 9.67 -3.94 0.18
CA TRP A 224 10.82 -4.64 0.77
C TRP A 224 11.22 -4.07 2.13
N GLN A 225 11.33 -2.75 2.24
CA GLN A 225 11.64 -2.11 3.53
C GLN A 225 10.58 -2.43 4.59
N ALA A 226 9.30 -2.38 4.20
CA ALA A 226 8.20 -2.76 5.09
C ALA A 226 8.25 -4.25 5.51
N ALA A 227 8.65 -5.16 4.60
CA ALA A 227 8.77 -6.58 4.92
C ALA A 227 9.92 -6.89 5.91
N ARG A 228 10.97 -6.08 5.90
CA ARG A 228 12.11 -6.21 6.84
C ARG A 228 11.82 -5.68 8.23
N THR A 229 10.94 -4.68 8.33
CA THR A 229 10.54 -4.07 9.59
C THR A 229 9.03 -4.16 9.70
N PRO A 230 8.49 -5.31 10.14
CA PRO A 230 7.05 -5.47 10.23
C PRO A 230 6.48 -4.42 11.18
N PRO A 231 5.36 -3.80 10.83
CA PRO A 231 4.73 -2.80 11.67
C PRO A 231 4.33 -3.42 13.02
N LEU A 232 4.59 -2.69 14.10
CA LEU A 232 4.06 -3.05 15.41
C LEU A 232 2.57 -2.70 15.45
N VAL A 233 1.73 -3.70 15.70
CA VAL A 233 0.27 -3.57 15.77
C VAL A 233 -0.18 -3.90 17.19
N GLU A 234 -0.81 -2.96 17.89
CA GLU A 234 -1.26 -3.14 19.27
C GLU A 234 -2.63 -2.51 19.53
N ALA A 235 -3.46 -3.15 20.36
CA ALA A 235 -4.70 -2.56 20.84
C ALA A 235 -4.39 -1.55 21.95
N CYS A 236 -4.87 -0.30 21.78
CA CYS A 236 -4.70 0.78 22.74
C CYS A 236 -5.73 0.70 23.87
N TRP A 237 -7.00 0.62 23.49
CA TRP A 237 -8.15 0.53 24.37
C TRP A 237 -9.33 -0.13 23.66
N ASN A 238 -10.07 -0.98 24.39
CA ASN A 238 -11.21 -1.70 23.81
C ASN A 238 -12.53 -1.34 24.52
N PRO A 239 -13.23 -0.27 24.09
CA PRO A 239 -14.56 0.07 24.59
C PRO A 239 -15.67 -0.80 23.98
N GLN A 240 -15.32 -1.83 23.19
CA GLN A 240 -16.25 -2.70 22.49
C GLN A 240 -17.22 -1.92 21.59
N ALA A 241 -16.69 -1.02 20.76
CA ALA A 241 -17.49 -0.21 19.87
C ALA A 241 -18.27 -1.09 18.87
N SER A 242 -19.57 -0.85 18.75
CA SER A 242 -20.39 -1.51 17.74
C SER A 242 -19.91 -1.15 16.34
N VAL A 243 -19.65 0.14 16.10
CA VAL A 243 -19.02 0.67 14.89
C VAL A 243 -18.13 1.82 15.32
N GLY A 244 -16.81 1.64 15.32
CA GLY A 244 -15.88 2.76 15.55
C GLY A 244 -15.75 3.59 14.27
N GLU A 245 -15.90 4.93 14.34
CA GLU A 245 -15.85 5.81 13.17
C GLU A 245 -15.24 7.17 13.49
N GLY A 246 -14.72 7.82 12.44
CA GLY A 246 -14.26 9.21 12.46
C GLY A 246 -13.17 9.49 13.50
N PRO A 247 -12.06 8.75 13.56
CA PRO A 247 -11.01 9.02 14.53
C PRO A 247 -10.32 10.34 14.23
N VAL A 248 -10.12 11.17 15.27
CA VAL A 248 -9.42 12.44 15.18
C VAL A 248 -8.35 12.57 16.24
N LEU A 249 -7.18 13.08 15.86
CA LEU A 249 -6.12 13.45 16.79
C LEU A 249 -6.48 14.76 17.50
N ARG A 250 -6.38 14.77 18.83
CA ARG A 250 -6.63 15.96 19.67
C ARG A 250 -5.37 16.78 19.81
N SER A 251 -5.39 17.97 19.23
CA SER A 251 -4.26 18.91 19.30
C SER A 251 -3.88 19.21 20.76
N GLY A 252 -2.59 19.15 21.07
CA GLY A 252 -2.02 19.47 22.39
C GLY A 252 -2.01 18.35 23.42
N SER A 253 -2.94 17.38 23.36
CA SER A 253 -2.97 16.23 24.29
C SER A 253 -2.42 14.94 23.69
N GLY A 254 -2.42 14.80 22.37
CA GLY A 254 -2.11 13.53 21.68
C GLY A 254 -3.18 12.44 21.85
N ALA A 255 -4.31 12.77 22.48
CA ALA A 255 -5.45 11.88 22.61
C ALA A 255 -6.12 11.62 21.27
N ILE A 256 -6.77 10.47 21.13
CA ILE A 256 -7.58 10.13 19.95
C ILE A 256 -9.04 10.06 20.37
N SER A 257 -9.89 10.85 19.72
CA SER A 257 -11.35 10.78 19.89
C SER A 257 -11.98 10.14 18.66
N TRP A 258 -13.00 9.30 18.86
CA TRP A 258 -13.78 8.69 17.77
C TRP A 258 -15.21 8.41 18.23
N LEU A 259 -16.06 7.99 17.32
CA LEU A 259 -17.48 7.77 17.54
C LEU A 259 -17.86 6.29 17.54
N ASP A 260 -18.94 5.98 18.25
CA ASP A 260 -19.78 4.82 18.02
C ASP A 260 -21.21 5.31 17.69
N PRO A 261 -21.57 5.50 16.41
CA PRO A 261 -22.89 6.00 16.01
C PRO A 261 -24.05 5.12 16.47
N VAL A 262 -23.83 3.80 16.55
CA VAL A 262 -24.86 2.82 16.91
C VAL A 262 -25.22 2.94 18.39
N GLN A 263 -24.22 3.05 19.25
CA GLN A 263 -24.41 3.21 20.69
C GLN A 263 -24.48 4.68 21.14
N ARG A 264 -24.33 5.63 20.22
CA ARG A 264 -24.31 7.08 20.44
C ARG A 264 -23.28 7.46 21.49
N ARG A 265 -22.01 7.14 21.21
CA ARG A 265 -20.90 7.43 22.13
C ARG A 265 -19.81 8.25 21.46
N LEU A 266 -19.23 9.16 22.20
CA LEU A 266 -17.92 9.75 21.94
C LEU A 266 -16.90 9.04 22.82
N LEU A 267 -15.95 8.39 22.19
CA LEU A 267 -14.90 7.61 22.82
C LEU A 267 -13.60 8.40 22.70
N THR A 268 -12.83 8.52 23.78
CA THR A 268 -11.55 9.23 23.76
C THR A 268 -10.48 8.44 24.51
N TRP A 269 -9.44 8.02 23.80
CA TRP A 269 -8.26 7.41 24.40
C TRP A 269 -7.25 8.48 24.79
N SER A 270 -6.73 8.37 26.03
CA SER A 270 -5.87 9.41 26.67
C SER A 270 -4.38 9.32 26.31
N GLY A 271 -3.96 8.29 25.57
CA GLY A 271 -2.53 7.99 25.34
C GLY A 271 -1.99 6.86 26.23
N THR A 272 -2.68 6.51 27.31
CA THR A 272 -2.32 5.40 28.19
C THR A 272 -3.01 4.12 27.76
N LYS A 273 -2.29 3.01 27.72
CA LYS A 273 -2.84 1.71 27.31
C LYS A 273 -3.97 1.27 28.24
N GLY A 274 -5.10 0.92 27.64
CA GLY A 274 -6.30 0.44 28.36
C GLY A 274 -7.15 1.54 28.99
N GLU A 275 -6.76 2.81 28.92
CA GLU A 275 -7.47 3.93 29.52
C GLU A 275 -8.15 4.83 28.48
N GLY A 276 -9.38 5.22 28.73
CA GLY A 276 -10.14 6.13 27.90
C GLY A 276 -11.44 6.57 28.56
N THR A 277 -12.10 7.53 27.95
CA THR A 277 -13.42 8.03 28.38
C THR A 277 -14.49 7.60 27.40
N ASP A 278 -15.66 7.30 27.94
CA ASP A 278 -16.85 6.87 27.20
C ASP A 278 -17.99 7.85 27.56
N LEU A 279 -18.28 8.77 26.65
CA LEU A 279 -19.29 9.80 26.84
C LEU A 279 -20.52 9.48 25.99
N LYS A 280 -21.68 9.35 26.65
CA LYS A 280 -22.97 9.16 25.98
C LYS A 280 -23.38 10.46 25.27
N LEU A 281 -23.75 10.34 23.99
CA LEU A 281 -24.30 11.44 23.20
C LEU A 281 -25.84 11.37 23.18
N ASP A 282 -26.50 12.52 23.09
CA ASP A 282 -27.96 12.62 23.02
C ASP A 282 -28.51 12.12 21.67
N GLU A 283 -27.72 12.18 20.59
CA GLU A 283 -28.07 11.62 19.28
C GLU A 283 -26.91 10.91 18.57
N ALA A 284 -27.17 10.28 17.42
CA ALA A 284 -26.15 9.61 16.62
C ALA A 284 -25.34 10.61 15.82
N VAL A 285 -24.00 10.49 15.91
CA VAL A 285 -23.03 11.24 15.12
C VAL A 285 -22.27 10.24 14.24
N TYR A 286 -22.14 10.51 12.95
CA TYR A 286 -21.61 9.56 11.96
C TYR A 286 -20.16 9.83 11.56
N SER A 287 -19.70 11.08 11.67
CA SER A 287 -18.30 11.47 11.44
C SER A 287 -17.92 12.64 12.32
N LEU A 288 -16.64 12.83 12.56
CA LEU A 288 -16.09 13.79 13.49
C LEU A 288 -14.92 14.53 12.85
N VAL A 289 -14.88 15.85 13.06
CA VAL A 289 -13.70 16.68 12.74
C VAL A 289 -13.36 17.59 13.91
N THR A 290 -12.09 18.00 13.97
CA THR A 290 -11.63 19.06 14.88
C THR A 290 -11.51 20.37 14.12
N MET A 291 -12.04 21.46 14.65
CA MET A 291 -11.93 22.77 14.01
C MET A 291 -10.47 23.24 13.98
N PRO A 292 -9.98 23.72 12.82
CA PRO A 292 -8.63 24.24 12.70
C PRO A 292 -8.45 25.57 13.43
N ALA A 293 -7.19 25.96 13.64
CA ALA A 293 -6.87 27.28 14.21
C ALA A 293 -7.14 28.40 13.20
N GLY A 294 -7.56 29.56 13.67
CA GLY A 294 -7.74 30.75 12.84
C GLY A 294 -9.08 30.87 12.12
N VAL A 295 -10.00 29.91 12.35
CA VAL A 295 -11.37 30.02 11.81
C VAL A 295 -12.11 31.16 12.50
N PRO A 296 -12.76 32.09 11.73
CA PRO A 296 -13.53 33.19 12.32
C PRO A 296 -14.78 32.71 13.06
N GLY A 297 -15.17 33.42 14.11
CA GLY A 297 -16.43 33.20 14.84
C GLY A 297 -16.25 32.68 16.26
N ASP A 298 -17.27 31.98 16.77
CA ASP A 298 -17.35 31.42 18.12
C ASP A 298 -16.66 30.04 18.28
N LEU A 299 -16.12 29.50 17.20
CA LEU A 299 -15.45 28.19 17.19
C LEU A 299 -14.00 28.33 17.66
N ARG A 300 -13.66 27.55 18.69
CA ARG A 300 -12.28 27.46 19.19
C ARG A 300 -11.52 26.36 18.47
N PRO A 301 -10.18 26.51 18.27
CA PRO A 301 -9.35 25.42 17.76
C PRO A 301 -9.55 24.13 18.59
N GLY A 302 -9.70 23.02 17.90
CA GLY A 302 -9.88 21.71 18.55
C GLY A 302 -11.30 21.40 19.01
N MET A 303 -12.29 22.29 18.84
CA MET A 303 -13.69 21.94 19.08
C MET A 303 -14.14 20.82 18.13
N LEU A 304 -14.95 19.90 18.68
CA LEU A 304 -15.49 18.79 17.91
C LEU A 304 -16.78 19.20 17.19
N VAL A 305 -16.79 18.98 15.88
CA VAL A 305 -17.97 19.10 15.04
C VAL A 305 -18.31 17.74 14.46
N GLY A 306 -19.57 17.36 14.59
CA GLY A 306 -20.08 16.06 14.13
C GLY A 306 -21.04 16.18 12.95
N ALA A 307 -21.00 15.21 12.04
CA ALA A 307 -22.01 14.99 11.02
C ALA A 307 -23.16 14.15 11.62
N LEU A 308 -24.37 14.70 11.58
CA LEU A 308 -25.60 14.07 12.05
C LEU A 308 -26.42 13.51 10.87
N GLU A 309 -27.64 13.09 11.10
CA GLU A 309 -28.47 12.52 10.03
C GLU A 309 -28.69 13.49 8.86
N GLY A 310 -28.90 14.78 9.13
CA GLY A 310 -29.19 15.79 8.10
C GLY A 310 -28.72 17.21 8.47
N CYS A 311 -27.83 17.35 9.43
CA CYS A 311 -27.20 18.61 9.78
C CYS A 311 -25.79 18.34 10.35
N VAL A 312 -25.07 19.38 10.69
CA VAL A 312 -23.86 19.31 11.52
C VAL A 312 -24.19 19.78 12.93
N GLY A 313 -23.37 19.41 13.91
CA GLY A 313 -23.55 19.83 15.30
C GLY A 313 -22.22 20.00 16.02
N ILE A 314 -22.18 20.91 16.98
CA ILE A 314 -21.04 21.11 17.89
C ILE A 314 -21.27 20.22 19.11
N ILE A 315 -20.28 19.42 19.49
CA ILE A 315 -20.38 18.47 20.58
C ILE A 315 -19.82 19.10 21.86
N ASP A 316 -20.63 19.18 22.91
CA ASP A 316 -20.14 19.47 24.25
C ASP A 316 -19.52 18.19 24.86
N GLU A 317 -18.20 18.15 24.89
CA GLU A 317 -17.43 17.00 25.38
C GLU A 317 -17.57 16.74 26.90
N ARG A 318 -18.18 17.65 27.63
CA ARG A 318 -18.43 17.50 29.06
C ARG A 318 -19.78 16.85 29.34
N THR A 319 -20.78 17.17 28.53
CA THR A 319 -22.18 16.76 28.77
C THR A 319 -22.69 15.75 27.74
N GLY A 320 -22.07 15.64 26.55
CA GLY A 320 -22.53 14.84 25.45
C GLY A 320 -23.71 15.46 24.67
N VAL A 321 -24.09 16.68 25.01
CA VAL A 321 -25.14 17.42 24.30
C VAL A 321 -24.61 17.96 23.00
N ILE A 322 -25.44 17.85 21.94
CA ILE A 322 -25.08 18.31 20.59
C ILE A 322 -25.86 19.57 20.25
N ASP A 323 -25.15 20.67 20.05
CA ASP A 323 -25.73 21.91 19.56
C ASP A 323 -25.88 21.83 18.03
N ARG A 324 -27.09 21.48 17.59
CA ARG A 324 -27.43 21.32 16.16
C ARG A 324 -27.34 22.65 15.43
N ARG A 325 -26.73 22.58 14.23
CA ARG A 325 -26.56 23.73 13.35
C ARG A 325 -27.39 23.57 12.07
N ALA A 326 -27.15 24.44 11.11
CA ALA A 326 -27.96 24.58 9.89
C ALA A 326 -28.29 23.23 9.21
N PRO A 327 -29.59 22.90 9.03
CA PRO A 327 -30.02 21.67 8.39
C PRO A 327 -29.75 21.69 6.89
N ALA A 328 -29.36 20.53 6.34
CA ALA A 328 -29.22 20.31 4.91
C ALA A 328 -30.51 19.78 4.28
N ARG A 329 -30.69 20.02 2.99
CA ARG A 329 -31.72 19.37 2.18
C ARG A 329 -31.09 18.13 1.53
N LEU A 330 -31.31 16.97 2.14
CA LEU A 330 -30.86 15.69 1.61
C LEU A 330 -31.95 15.05 0.74
N ASP A 331 -31.53 14.22 -0.23
CA ASP A 331 -32.44 13.38 -0.98
C ASP A 331 -33.13 12.37 -0.03
N SER A 332 -34.36 11.96 -0.39
CA SER A 332 -35.14 11.02 0.41
C SER A 332 -34.37 9.72 0.67
N GLY A 333 -34.36 9.29 1.92
CA GLY A 333 -33.65 8.08 2.38
C GLY A 333 -32.14 8.26 2.56
N CYS A 334 -31.60 9.46 2.36
CA CYS A 334 -30.18 9.76 2.59
C CYS A 334 -29.93 10.30 4.00
N ARG A 335 -28.67 10.14 4.43
CA ARG A 335 -28.09 10.75 5.62
C ARG A 335 -26.66 11.19 5.34
N PHE A 336 -26.14 12.05 6.17
CA PHE A 336 -24.69 12.30 6.19
C PHE A 336 -23.93 11.05 6.65
N ASN A 337 -22.69 10.91 6.20
CA ASN A 337 -21.81 9.80 6.51
C ASN A 337 -20.47 10.33 7.01
N ASP A 338 -19.45 10.40 6.17
CA ASP A 338 -18.14 10.92 6.54
C ASP A 338 -17.97 12.39 6.16
N MET A 339 -17.03 13.09 6.80
CA MET A 339 -16.73 14.49 6.50
C MET A 339 -15.27 14.84 6.78
N THR A 340 -14.82 15.94 6.16
CA THR A 340 -13.56 16.59 6.45
C THR A 340 -13.75 18.11 6.53
N VAL A 341 -12.74 18.81 7.04
CA VAL A 341 -12.73 20.26 7.19
C VAL A 341 -11.49 20.82 6.50
N ASP A 342 -11.66 21.91 5.74
CA ASP A 342 -10.55 22.64 5.14
C ASP A 342 -9.92 23.66 6.11
N SER A 343 -8.79 24.25 5.74
CA SER A 343 -8.05 25.22 6.58
C SER A 343 -8.83 26.51 6.87
N LEU A 344 -9.85 26.80 6.09
CA LEU A 344 -10.73 27.97 6.28
C LEU A 344 -11.93 27.66 7.18
N GLY A 345 -12.11 26.41 7.62
CA GLY A 345 -13.23 25.95 8.43
C GLY A 345 -14.45 25.50 7.62
N GLY A 346 -14.32 25.39 6.30
CA GLY A 346 -15.34 24.86 5.41
C GLY A 346 -15.50 23.35 5.60
N LEU A 347 -16.74 22.89 5.69
CA LEU A 347 -17.08 21.48 5.90
C LEU A 347 -17.44 20.81 4.58
N TRP A 348 -16.78 19.69 4.28
CA TRP A 348 -17.03 18.85 3.12
C TRP A 348 -17.62 17.53 3.61
N ILE A 349 -18.88 17.26 3.25
CA ILE A 349 -19.69 16.26 3.93
C ILE A 349 -20.25 15.27 2.90
N GLY A 350 -19.91 14.01 3.03
CA GLY A 350 -20.48 12.92 2.25
C GLY A 350 -21.88 12.55 2.74
N ALA A 351 -22.82 12.37 1.82
CA ALA A 351 -24.14 11.83 2.10
C ALA A 351 -24.33 10.53 1.36
N MET A 352 -24.96 9.54 2.03
CA MET A 352 -25.24 8.21 1.49
C MET A 352 -26.71 7.87 1.62
N HIS A 353 -27.21 6.97 0.76
CA HIS A 353 -28.53 6.39 0.93
C HIS A 353 -28.47 5.28 2.00
N LYS A 354 -29.41 5.29 2.97
CA LYS A 354 -29.47 4.33 4.09
C LYS A 354 -29.56 2.86 3.62
N GLY A 355 -30.16 2.63 2.46
CA GLY A 355 -30.23 1.31 1.81
C GLY A 355 -29.02 0.97 0.93
N LEU A 356 -27.91 1.71 1.02
CA LEU A 356 -26.68 1.48 0.24
C LEU A 356 -26.93 1.42 -1.29
N LEU A 357 -27.76 2.31 -1.82
CA LEU A 357 -28.06 2.36 -3.25
C LEU A 357 -26.97 3.15 -3.99
N ALA A 358 -26.35 2.51 -4.99
CA ALA A 358 -25.36 3.15 -5.85
C ALA A 358 -25.95 4.35 -6.61
N GLY A 359 -25.12 5.39 -6.81
CA GLY A 359 -25.52 6.61 -7.50
C GLY A 359 -26.43 7.56 -6.70
N ARG A 360 -26.80 7.18 -5.46
CA ARG A 360 -27.66 7.99 -4.59
C ARG A 360 -26.86 8.80 -3.55
N GLY A 361 -25.56 8.58 -3.47
CA GLY A 361 -24.64 9.38 -2.64
C GLY A 361 -24.30 10.71 -3.28
N ALA A 362 -23.89 11.66 -2.45
CA ALA A 362 -23.54 13.01 -2.86
C ALA A 362 -22.51 13.64 -1.91
N LEU A 363 -21.81 14.68 -2.37
CA LEU A 363 -20.96 15.52 -1.56
C LEU A 363 -21.62 16.87 -1.35
N TYR A 364 -21.56 17.38 -0.13
CA TYR A 364 -22.08 18.66 0.30
C TYR A 364 -20.96 19.55 0.81
N TYR A 365 -21.10 20.85 0.69
CA TYR A 365 -20.19 21.87 1.21
C TYR A 365 -20.95 22.90 2.05
N ALA A 366 -20.38 23.26 3.19
CA ALA A 366 -20.82 24.40 4.00
C ALA A 366 -19.61 25.25 4.37
N ALA A 367 -19.63 26.55 4.09
CA ALA A 367 -18.52 27.47 4.39
C ALA A 367 -18.22 27.63 5.89
N SER A 368 -19.13 27.22 6.75
CA SER A 368 -18.96 27.10 8.22
C SER A 368 -20.09 26.27 8.80
N VAL A 369 -20.01 25.93 10.10
CA VAL A 369 -21.08 25.22 10.84
C VAL A 369 -22.41 25.99 10.88
N HIS A 370 -22.41 27.28 10.60
CA HIS A 370 -23.60 28.15 10.61
C HIS A 370 -24.29 28.24 9.24
N VAL A 371 -23.64 27.75 8.18
CA VAL A 371 -24.13 27.85 6.80
C VAL A 371 -24.77 26.53 6.39
N THR A 372 -25.98 26.59 5.84
CA THR A 372 -26.69 25.41 5.30
C THR A 372 -25.83 24.69 4.25
N PRO A 373 -25.52 23.39 4.45
CA PRO A 373 -24.77 22.63 3.47
C PRO A 373 -25.49 22.56 2.12
N ARG A 374 -24.78 22.90 1.04
CA ARG A 374 -25.26 22.79 -0.34
C ARG A 374 -24.63 21.60 -1.05
N ARG A 375 -25.39 20.92 -1.90
CA ARG A 375 -24.86 19.82 -2.72
C ARG A 375 -23.85 20.37 -3.73
N VAL A 376 -22.66 19.77 -3.82
CA VAL A 376 -21.59 20.18 -4.74
C VAL A 376 -21.22 19.09 -5.75
N SER A 377 -21.51 17.82 -5.45
CA SER A 377 -21.33 16.69 -6.36
C SER A 377 -22.39 15.63 -6.09
N GLY A 378 -22.58 14.69 -7.01
CA GLY A 378 -23.55 13.59 -6.87
C GLY A 378 -23.20 12.39 -7.74
N GLY A 379 -24.09 11.38 -7.75
CA GLY A 379 -23.84 10.14 -8.50
C GLY A 379 -22.88 9.18 -7.81
N LEU A 380 -22.58 9.44 -6.52
CA LEU A 380 -21.70 8.63 -5.70
C LEU A 380 -22.46 7.44 -5.08
N GLY A 381 -21.70 6.45 -4.59
CA GLY A 381 -22.25 5.34 -3.83
C GLY A 381 -22.34 5.66 -2.35
N VAL A 382 -21.24 5.41 -1.62
CA VAL A 382 -21.07 5.73 -0.20
C VAL A 382 -19.79 6.56 -0.07
N PRO A 383 -19.90 7.91 -0.06
CA PRO A 383 -18.78 8.77 0.28
C PRO A 383 -18.28 8.46 1.69
N ASN A 384 -17.03 8.10 1.78
CA ASN A 384 -16.32 7.72 3.00
C ASN A 384 -14.95 8.40 3.03
N GLY A 385 -14.04 7.98 3.87
CA GLY A 385 -12.71 8.53 4.07
C GLY A 385 -12.34 9.72 3.18
N MET A 386 -12.21 10.92 3.75
CA MET A 386 -11.91 12.15 3.01
C MET A 386 -10.71 12.88 3.59
N ALA A 387 -9.80 13.33 2.72
CA ALA A 387 -8.67 14.16 3.11
C ALA A 387 -8.23 15.09 1.98
N PHE A 388 -7.70 16.26 2.33
CA PHE A 388 -7.07 17.16 1.37
C PHE A 388 -5.60 16.82 1.16
N ASP A 389 -5.07 17.12 -0.04
CA ASP A 389 -3.63 17.26 -0.21
C ASP A 389 -3.09 18.46 0.60
N LEU A 390 -1.76 18.56 0.71
CA LEU A 390 -1.13 19.61 1.54
C LEU A 390 -1.43 21.05 1.09
N ASP A 391 -1.72 21.22 -0.20
CA ASP A 391 -2.01 22.53 -0.80
C ASP A 391 -3.52 22.83 -0.86
N GLU A 392 -4.37 21.92 -0.40
CA GLU A 392 -5.84 21.97 -0.46
C GLU A 392 -6.40 22.26 -1.87
N ARG A 393 -5.71 21.72 -2.89
CA ARG A 393 -6.16 21.80 -4.29
C ARG A 393 -6.86 20.54 -4.76
N THR A 394 -6.69 19.44 -3.99
CA THR A 394 -7.28 18.15 -4.28
C THR A 394 -7.95 17.61 -3.03
N LEU A 395 -9.23 17.26 -3.15
CA LEU A 395 -9.94 16.47 -2.16
C LEU A 395 -9.88 15.00 -2.59
N PHE A 396 -9.21 14.15 -1.81
CA PHE A 396 -9.28 12.71 -1.95
C PHE A 396 -10.48 12.17 -1.18
N MET A 397 -11.19 11.21 -1.78
CA MET A 397 -12.38 10.62 -1.17
C MET A 397 -12.53 9.15 -1.58
N ILE A 398 -12.86 8.31 -0.61
CA ILE A 398 -13.28 6.92 -0.85
C ILE A 398 -14.75 6.88 -1.26
N ASP A 399 -15.06 6.21 -2.36
CA ASP A 399 -16.41 5.71 -2.61
C ASP A 399 -16.44 4.19 -2.36
N THR A 400 -16.97 3.80 -1.22
CA THR A 400 -16.97 2.40 -0.76
C THR A 400 -17.70 1.45 -1.70
N LEU A 401 -18.81 1.89 -2.35
CA LEU A 401 -19.58 1.01 -3.23
C LEU A 401 -18.93 0.81 -4.59
N SER A 402 -18.36 1.84 -5.17
CA SER A 402 -17.58 1.71 -6.41
C SER A 402 -16.19 1.13 -6.16
N ARG A 403 -15.73 1.11 -4.88
CA ARG A 403 -14.41 0.65 -4.45
C ARG A 403 -13.26 1.46 -5.06
N HIS A 404 -13.46 2.76 -5.18
CA HIS A 404 -12.46 3.67 -5.73
C HIS A 404 -11.98 4.69 -4.69
N LEU A 405 -10.72 5.04 -4.78
CA LEU A 405 -10.19 6.30 -4.29
C LEU A 405 -10.28 7.32 -5.42
N LEU A 406 -11.01 8.39 -5.17
CA LEU A 406 -11.29 9.47 -6.12
C LEU A 406 -10.50 10.72 -5.72
N ALA A 407 -10.00 11.47 -6.71
CA ALA A 407 -9.41 12.79 -6.54
C ALA A 407 -10.27 13.84 -7.22
N PHE A 408 -10.71 14.83 -6.47
CA PHE A 408 -11.49 15.96 -6.96
C PHE A 408 -10.64 17.22 -6.93
N PRO A 409 -10.47 17.96 -8.03
CA PRO A 409 -9.91 19.31 -7.98
C PRO A 409 -10.86 20.23 -7.21
N VAL A 410 -10.33 21.02 -6.27
CA VAL A 410 -11.12 21.90 -5.41
C VAL A 410 -10.56 23.31 -5.34
N ASP A 411 -11.45 24.27 -5.06
CA ASP A 411 -11.13 25.64 -4.64
C ASP A 411 -11.85 25.86 -3.30
N VAL A 412 -11.12 25.67 -2.20
CA VAL A 412 -11.68 25.74 -0.83
C VAL A 412 -12.23 27.13 -0.51
N ALA A 413 -11.61 28.21 -1.04
CA ALA A 413 -12.08 29.58 -0.80
C ALA A 413 -13.45 29.84 -1.43
N ARG A 414 -13.79 29.16 -2.51
CA ARG A 414 -15.08 29.25 -3.20
C ARG A 414 -16.03 28.12 -2.87
N GLY A 415 -15.55 27.09 -2.18
CA GLY A 415 -16.29 25.84 -1.99
C GLY A 415 -16.65 25.18 -3.32
N TRP A 416 -15.77 25.28 -4.32
CA TRP A 416 -15.96 24.70 -5.63
C TRP A 416 -15.25 23.35 -5.74
N ILE A 417 -15.84 22.43 -6.50
CA ILE A 417 -15.30 21.12 -6.78
C ILE A 417 -15.49 20.76 -8.26
N GLY A 418 -14.45 20.22 -8.87
CA GLY A 418 -14.49 19.71 -10.24
C GLY A 418 -14.87 18.23 -10.32
N PRO A 419 -14.91 17.67 -11.54
CA PRO A 419 -15.17 16.25 -11.74
C PRO A 419 -14.02 15.39 -11.19
N PRO A 420 -14.32 14.20 -10.61
CA PRO A 420 -13.31 13.33 -10.05
C PRO A 420 -12.53 12.57 -11.11
N THR A 421 -11.31 12.17 -10.75
CA THR A 421 -10.53 11.14 -11.42
C THR A 421 -10.30 9.96 -10.47
N ILE A 422 -10.21 8.73 -11.00
CA ILE A 422 -9.88 7.54 -10.22
C ILE A 422 -8.36 7.54 -9.98
N VAL A 423 -7.96 7.51 -8.71
CA VAL A 423 -6.56 7.40 -8.28
C VAL A 423 -6.18 5.94 -8.07
N THR A 424 -7.05 5.19 -7.37
CA THR A 424 -6.83 3.78 -7.05
C THR A 424 -8.14 3.01 -7.18
N ASP A 425 -8.03 1.82 -7.76
CA ASP A 425 -9.08 0.82 -7.83
C ASP A 425 -8.77 -0.30 -6.84
N PHE A 426 -9.72 -0.63 -5.96
CA PHE A 426 -9.59 -1.68 -4.96
C PHE A 426 -10.43 -2.94 -5.31
N LEU A 427 -10.90 -3.09 -6.55
CA LEU A 427 -11.78 -4.22 -6.94
C LEU A 427 -11.15 -5.58 -6.67
N ASP A 428 -9.84 -5.71 -6.88
CA ASP A 428 -9.11 -6.96 -6.65
C ASP A 428 -8.63 -7.13 -5.19
N MET A 429 -8.87 -6.14 -4.32
CA MET A 429 -8.43 -6.23 -2.92
C MET A 429 -9.53 -6.85 -2.05
N PRO A 430 -9.20 -7.72 -1.06
CA PRO A 430 -10.17 -8.19 -0.10
C PRO A 430 -10.74 -7.07 0.77
N GLY A 431 -12.05 -7.12 1.05
CA GLY A 431 -12.75 -6.10 1.82
C GLY A 431 -13.21 -4.92 0.96
N LYS A 432 -13.65 -3.85 1.59
CA LYS A 432 -14.11 -2.60 0.95
C LYS A 432 -13.39 -1.41 1.56
N PRO A 433 -12.91 -0.46 0.74
CA PRO A 433 -12.28 0.76 1.28
C PRO A 433 -13.31 1.57 2.06
N ASP A 434 -12.89 2.12 3.21
CA ASP A 434 -13.75 2.81 4.16
C ASP A 434 -13.13 4.16 4.58
N GLY A 435 -12.77 4.37 5.85
CA GLY A 435 -12.12 5.60 6.29
C GLY A 435 -10.66 5.69 5.84
N MET A 436 -10.14 6.90 5.66
CA MET A 436 -8.76 7.16 5.25
C MET A 436 -8.14 8.37 5.93
N THR A 437 -6.82 8.44 5.91
CA THR A 437 -6.03 9.63 6.26
C THR A 437 -4.91 9.85 5.25
N ILE A 438 -4.42 11.09 5.15
CA ILE A 438 -3.25 11.44 4.34
C ILE A 438 -2.04 11.75 5.23
N MET A 439 -0.86 11.34 4.79
CA MET A 439 0.40 11.57 5.48
C MET A 439 1.15 12.78 4.89
N PRO A 440 2.10 13.38 5.63
CA PRO A 440 2.87 14.52 5.13
C PRO A 440 3.67 14.26 3.84
N ASP A 441 3.98 13.00 3.53
CA ASP A 441 4.64 12.60 2.28
C ASP A 441 3.66 12.47 1.09
N GLY A 442 2.37 12.74 1.31
CA GLY A 442 1.30 12.62 0.34
C GLY A 442 0.80 11.19 0.12
N SER A 443 1.31 10.19 0.85
CA SER A 443 0.73 8.85 0.86
C SER A 443 -0.57 8.83 1.69
N MET A 444 -1.44 7.89 1.38
CA MET A 444 -2.74 7.75 2.05
C MET A 444 -2.83 6.38 2.71
N TRP A 445 -3.42 6.33 3.90
CA TRP A 445 -3.74 5.07 4.55
C TRP A 445 -5.25 4.85 4.54
N VAL A 446 -5.66 3.69 4.06
CA VAL A 446 -7.08 3.32 3.83
C VAL A 446 -7.44 2.10 4.65
N ALA A 447 -8.44 2.21 5.51
CA ALA A 447 -9.02 1.08 6.23
C ALA A 447 -9.88 0.24 5.29
N MET A 448 -9.78 -1.10 5.40
CA MET A 448 -10.49 -2.04 4.53
C MET A 448 -11.51 -2.84 5.34
N TRP A 449 -12.76 -2.39 5.32
CA TRP A 449 -13.88 -3.08 5.96
C TRP A 449 -14.06 -4.52 5.45
N GLY A 450 -14.22 -5.46 6.35
CA GLY A 450 -14.46 -6.87 6.01
C GLY A 450 -13.21 -7.70 5.76
N SER A 451 -12.00 -7.14 5.92
CA SER A 451 -10.76 -7.87 5.68
C SER A 451 -9.66 -7.66 6.72
N GLY A 452 -9.89 -6.80 7.72
CA GLY A 452 -8.91 -6.49 8.75
C GLY A 452 -7.61 -5.88 8.23
N ARG A 453 -7.65 -5.21 7.08
CA ARG A 453 -6.48 -4.60 6.45
C ARG A 453 -6.49 -3.10 6.57
N VAL A 454 -5.29 -2.53 6.60
CA VAL A 454 -5.04 -1.10 6.36
C VAL A 454 -3.98 -1.02 5.26
N LEU A 455 -4.30 -0.30 4.18
CA LEU A 455 -3.46 -0.21 2.99
C LEU A 455 -2.78 1.16 2.91
N ARG A 456 -1.47 1.17 2.64
CA ARG A 456 -0.77 2.39 2.22
C ARG A 456 -0.88 2.54 0.72
N VAL A 457 -1.45 3.64 0.30
CA VAL A 457 -1.55 4.05 -1.11
C VAL A 457 -0.60 5.22 -1.33
N GLY A 458 0.37 5.04 -2.20
CA GLY A 458 1.30 6.10 -2.55
C GLY A 458 0.60 7.27 -3.25
N ARG A 459 1.21 8.44 -3.23
CA ARG A 459 0.67 9.70 -3.82
C ARG A 459 0.21 9.58 -5.29
N HIS A 460 0.62 8.55 -6.00
CA HIS A 460 0.25 8.28 -7.39
C HIS A 460 -0.70 7.07 -7.54
N GLY A 461 -1.30 6.62 -6.44
CA GLY A 461 -2.32 5.57 -6.44
C GLY A 461 -1.82 4.13 -6.40
N ALA A 462 -0.50 3.89 -6.32
CA ALA A 462 0.02 2.54 -6.14
C ALA A 462 -0.20 2.06 -4.70
N ILE A 463 -0.69 0.83 -4.51
CA ILE A 463 -0.74 0.20 -3.19
C ILE A 463 0.68 -0.28 -2.86
N GLU A 464 1.29 0.33 -1.84
CA GLU A 464 2.72 0.15 -1.49
C GLU A 464 2.91 -0.80 -0.30
N GLN A 465 1.94 -0.84 0.63
CA GLN A 465 2.04 -1.63 1.86
C GLN A 465 0.66 -2.10 2.30
N GLU A 466 0.62 -3.28 2.93
CA GLU A 466 -0.54 -3.83 3.61
C GLU A 466 -0.16 -4.12 5.07
N VAL A 467 -0.99 -3.68 6.01
CA VAL A 467 -0.91 -4.03 7.43
C VAL A 467 -2.17 -4.80 7.81
N ARG A 468 -2.01 -5.94 8.48
CA ARG A 468 -3.13 -6.77 8.94
C ARG A 468 -3.36 -6.61 10.43
N LEU A 469 -4.61 -6.36 10.78
CA LEU A 469 -5.12 -6.42 12.14
C LEU A 469 -5.73 -7.80 12.42
N PRO A 470 -5.62 -8.34 13.63
CA PRO A 470 -6.18 -9.66 13.97
C PRO A 470 -7.71 -9.57 14.21
N LEU A 471 -8.44 -9.05 13.23
CA LEU A 471 -9.88 -8.84 13.24
C LEU A 471 -10.44 -8.69 11.81
N GLN A 472 -11.77 -8.57 11.64
CA GLN A 472 -12.38 -8.48 10.33
C GLN A 472 -12.64 -7.04 9.85
N HIS A 473 -13.07 -6.14 10.76
CA HIS A 473 -13.56 -4.82 10.34
C HIS A 473 -12.66 -3.69 10.85
N ALA A 474 -11.69 -3.26 10.04
CA ALA A 474 -11.06 -1.96 10.14
C ALA A 474 -11.99 -0.95 9.45
N SER A 475 -12.40 0.09 10.14
CA SER A 475 -13.43 1.04 9.68
C SER A 475 -12.84 2.39 9.27
N SER A 476 -11.97 2.97 10.09
CA SER A 476 -11.36 4.25 9.75
C SER A 476 -9.95 4.37 10.33
N VAL A 477 -9.17 5.35 9.86
CA VAL A 477 -7.79 5.56 10.27
C VAL A 477 -7.47 7.05 10.38
N CYS A 478 -6.70 7.42 11.40
CA CYS A 478 -6.10 8.76 11.49
C CYS A 478 -4.60 8.67 11.80
N ALA A 479 -3.86 9.70 11.40
CA ALA A 479 -2.46 9.86 11.75
C ALA A 479 -2.30 10.36 13.20
N GLY A 480 -1.33 9.81 13.92
CA GLY A 480 -0.91 10.29 15.23
C GLY A 480 0.19 11.35 15.14
N ALA A 481 0.56 11.90 16.31
CA ALA A 481 1.52 13.01 16.38
C ALA A 481 2.97 12.63 15.99
N GLN A 482 3.34 11.35 16.08
CA GLN A 482 4.69 10.83 15.80
C GLN A 482 4.76 10.02 14.52
N GLY A 483 3.73 10.11 13.65
CA GLY A 483 3.65 9.38 12.40
C GLY A 483 3.08 7.95 12.52
N GLU A 484 2.70 7.52 13.73
CA GLU A 484 1.92 6.32 13.94
C GLU A 484 0.49 6.48 13.41
N LEU A 485 -0.19 5.37 13.19
CA LEU A 485 -1.59 5.35 12.75
C LEU A 485 -2.47 4.82 13.88
N PHE A 486 -3.65 5.40 14.01
CA PHE A 486 -4.71 4.89 14.86
C PHE A 486 -5.88 4.42 14.02
N VAL A 487 -6.32 3.18 14.26
CA VAL A 487 -7.35 2.51 13.46
C VAL A 487 -8.52 2.19 14.35
N THR A 488 -9.69 2.69 14.00
CA THR A 488 -10.96 2.29 14.61
C THR A 488 -11.45 0.99 14.01
N THR A 489 -12.17 0.21 14.81
CA THR A 489 -12.65 -1.11 14.40
C THR A 489 -14.07 -1.33 14.84
N SER A 490 -14.72 -2.36 14.27
CA SER A 490 -16.14 -2.61 14.47
C SER A 490 -16.44 -4.06 14.86
N ARG A 491 -17.45 -4.22 15.70
CA ARG A 491 -18.09 -5.51 16.07
C ARG A 491 -19.32 -5.82 15.20
N ALA A 492 -19.80 -4.85 14.41
CA ALA A 492 -21.01 -5.00 13.63
C ALA A 492 -20.92 -6.18 12.64
N ARG A 493 -22.06 -6.83 12.38
CA ARG A 493 -22.20 -7.94 11.43
C ARG A 493 -21.32 -9.17 11.73
N GLN A 494 -20.88 -9.33 12.98
CA GLN A 494 -20.15 -10.49 13.45
C GLN A 494 -21.01 -11.28 14.43
N THR A 495 -20.92 -12.61 14.36
CA THR A 495 -21.54 -13.51 15.33
C THR A 495 -20.73 -13.56 16.63
N ASP A 496 -21.33 -14.03 17.73
CA ASP A 496 -20.61 -14.18 19.00
C ASP A 496 -19.39 -15.11 18.87
N ALA A 497 -19.48 -16.15 18.04
CA ALA A 497 -18.35 -17.04 17.76
C ALA A 497 -17.20 -16.29 17.07
N GLN A 498 -17.48 -15.47 16.06
CA GLN A 498 -16.47 -14.65 15.38
C GLN A 498 -15.87 -13.60 16.32
N LEU A 499 -16.68 -13.00 17.19
CA LEU A 499 -16.18 -12.05 18.20
C LEU A 499 -15.30 -12.71 19.25
N ALA A 500 -15.55 -13.98 19.59
CA ALA A 500 -14.69 -14.75 20.48
C ALA A 500 -13.29 -15.02 19.87
N GLU A 501 -13.24 -15.23 18.54
CA GLU A 501 -11.98 -15.39 17.79
C GLU A 501 -11.23 -14.05 17.57
N THR A 502 -11.95 -12.92 17.65
CA THR A 502 -11.40 -11.57 17.43
C THR A 502 -11.65 -10.65 18.62
N PRO A 503 -11.07 -10.91 19.80
CA PRO A 503 -11.38 -10.17 21.05
C PRO A 503 -11.01 -8.68 20.97
N GLY A 504 -10.20 -8.28 19.99
CA GLY A 504 -9.85 -6.89 19.71
C GLY A 504 -10.82 -6.14 18.80
N ALA A 505 -11.93 -6.75 18.37
CA ALA A 505 -12.96 -6.07 17.58
C ALA A 505 -13.66 -4.98 18.43
N GLY A 506 -13.84 -3.79 17.84
CA GLY A 506 -14.38 -2.61 18.52
C GLY A 506 -13.36 -1.83 19.36
N ALA A 507 -12.07 -2.21 19.32
CA ALA A 507 -10.98 -1.47 19.94
C ALA A 507 -10.44 -0.37 19.03
N LEU A 508 -9.71 0.58 19.63
CA LEU A 508 -8.74 1.43 18.94
C LEU A 508 -7.42 0.70 18.86
N TRP A 509 -6.87 0.60 17.64
CA TRP A 509 -5.58 -0.02 17.38
C TRP A 509 -4.55 1.02 16.97
N ARG A 510 -3.29 0.80 17.38
CA ARG A 510 -2.14 1.60 16.93
C ARG A 510 -1.25 0.76 16.04
N ILE A 511 -0.82 1.35 14.93
CA ILE A 511 0.16 0.80 14.00
C ILE A 511 1.37 1.73 14.03
N ARG A 512 2.55 1.20 14.34
CA ARG A 512 3.81 1.89 14.14
C ARG A 512 4.50 1.25 12.95
N THR A 513 4.59 2.00 11.88
CA THR A 513 5.42 1.64 10.71
C THR A 513 6.86 2.01 11.04
N GLY A 514 7.78 1.06 10.86
CA GLY A 514 9.21 1.31 11.07
C GLY A 514 9.78 2.36 10.13
#